data_b5e57a415467baa3acf0af668c6b4e76
#
_entry.id   b5e57a415467baa3acf0af668c6b4e76
#
_cell.length_a   1.000
_cell.length_b   1.000
_cell.length_c   1.000
_cell.angle_alpha   90.00
_cell.angle_beta   90.00
_cell.angle_gamma   90.00
#
_symmetry.space_group_name_H-M   'P 1'
#
loop_
_entity.id
_entity.type
_entity.pdbx_description
1 polymer ?
#
loop_
_entity_poly.entity_id
_entity_poly.type
_entity_poly.pdbx_seq_one_letter_code
_entity_poly.pdbx_strand_id
1 'polypeptide(L)'
;MVELKNSVLKTKGKKSLVYDAFYKKNSVKKPLVVFCHGYKGFKDWGAWSLVAKEFSKKNFFFIKFNFSHNGGTISNPIDFPDLEAFGNNNFSHELDDLERILVYLKTCEKFYHDLDFDNISLIGHSRGGGNVLIKAFEDKRINRVITWAGV
;
A
#
# COMPACT_ATOMS: atom_id res chain seq x y z
N MET A 1 17.18 -10.24 0.38
CA MET A 1 15.82 -9.65 0.36
C MET A 1 15.73 -8.68 1.50
N VAL A 2 15.14 -7.50 1.26
CA VAL A 2 14.85 -6.50 2.29
C VAL A 2 13.38 -6.63 2.66
N GLU A 3 13.09 -6.69 3.96
CA GLU A 3 11.74 -6.69 4.55
C GLU A 3 11.69 -5.55 5.57
N LEU A 4 11.02 -4.47 5.22
CA LEU A 4 10.71 -3.38 6.16
C LEU A 4 9.30 -3.61 6.67
N LYS A 5 9.15 -3.68 7.98
CA LYS A 5 7.89 -3.95 8.65
C LYS A 5 7.45 -2.77 9.51
N ASN A 6 6.15 -2.50 9.53
CA ASN A 6 5.53 -1.49 10.39
C ASN A 6 6.21 -0.12 10.31
N SER A 7 6.70 0.25 9.12
CA SER A 7 7.20 1.59 8.86
C SER A 7 6.05 2.59 8.89
N VAL A 8 6.32 3.82 9.32
CA VAL A 8 5.30 4.85 9.51
C VAL A 8 5.50 5.99 8.53
N LEU A 9 4.46 6.28 7.75
CA LEU A 9 4.36 7.49 6.95
C LEU A 9 3.54 8.53 7.70
N LYS A 10 4.17 9.64 8.06
CA LYS A 10 3.52 10.79 8.69
C LYS A 10 3.22 11.87 7.66
N THR A 11 2.01 12.41 7.68
CA THR A 11 1.59 13.56 6.89
C THR A 11 0.95 14.57 7.83
N LYS A 12 1.39 15.83 7.75
CA LYS A 12 0.87 16.91 8.62
C LYS A 12 -0.66 17.00 8.50
N GLY A 13 -1.34 17.04 9.63
CA GLY A 13 -2.80 17.17 9.70
C GLY A 13 -3.59 15.93 9.31
N LYS A 14 -2.95 14.77 9.08
CA LYS A 14 -3.59 13.50 8.70
C LYS A 14 -3.17 12.35 9.61
N LYS A 15 -4.01 11.31 9.71
CA LYS A 15 -3.64 10.08 10.40
C LYS A 15 -2.45 9.43 9.71
N SER A 16 -1.53 8.87 10.49
CA SER A 16 -0.35 8.17 9.95
C SER A 16 -0.76 6.89 9.21
N LEU A 17 0.03 6.52 8.21
CA LEU A 17 -0.10 5.24 7.54
C LEU A 17 1.00 4.28 8.02
N VAL A 18 0.63 3.04 8.27
CA VAL A 18 1.58 1.97 8.60
C VAL A 18 1.76 1.11 7.37
N TYR A 19 2.99 0.89 6.94
CA TYR A 19 3.29 0.13 5.73
C TYR A 19 4.44 -0.85 5.92
N ASP A 20 4.46 -1.87 5.07
CA ASP A 20 5.58 -2.77 4.87
C ASP A 20 6.10 -2.66 3.44
N ALA A 21 7.42 -2.81 3.25
CA ALA A 21 8.03 -2.87 1.94
C ALA A 21 8.92 -4.11 1.80
N PHE A 22 8.82 -4.79 0.65
CA PHE A 22 9.56 -6.00 0.31
C PHE A 22 10.24 -5.83 -1.03
N TYR A 23 11.56 -5.99 -1.08
CA TYR A 23 12.31 -5.88 -2.33
C TYR A 23 13.69 -6.56 -2.24
N LYS A 24 14.30 -6.83 -3.38
CA LYS A 24 15.71 -7.22 -3.44
C LYS A 24 16.61 -5.99 -3.44
N LYS A 25 17.65 -5.97 -2.61
CA LYS A 25 18.71 -4.98 -2.69
C LYS A 25 19.71 -5.42 -3.75
N ASN A 26 19.68 -4.77 -4.90
CA ASN A 26 20.61 -4.95 -6.01
C ASN A 26 20.69 -3.63 -6.80
N SER A 27 21.53 -3.56 -7.84
CA SER A 27 21.74 -2.35 -8.64
C SER A 27 20.63 -2.05 -9.66
N VAL A 28 19.58 -2.86 -9.71
CA VAL A 28 18.48 -2.70 -10.68
C VAL A 28 17.26 -2.05 -10.00
N LYS A 29 16.70 -1.02 -10.61
CA LYS A 29 15.40 -0.46 -10.21
C LYS A 29 14.28 -1.46 -10.47
N LYS A 30 13.31 -1.55 -9.60
CA LYS A 30 12.23 -2.54 -9.63
C LYS A 30 10.89 -1.89 -9.91
N PRO A 31 10.06 -2.50 -10.77
CA PRO A 31 8.67 -2.10 -10.91
C PRO A 31 7.96 -2.08 -9.54
N LEU A 32 7.17 -1.03 -9.33
CA LEU A 32 6.41 -0.86 -8.10
C LEU A 32 5.10 -1.65 -8.14
N VAL A 33 4.82 -2.36 -7.07
CA VAL A 33 3.50 -2.92 -6.78
C VAL A 33 2.99 -2.35 -5.48
N VAL A 34 1.82 -1.70 -5.49
CA VAL A 34 1.11 -1.22 -4.30
C VAL A 34 -0.11 -2.07 -4.07
N PHE A 35 -0.23 -2.65 -2.88
CA PHE A 35 -1.34 -3.51 -2.48
C PHE A 35 -2.29 -2.77 -1.54
N CYS A 36 -3.59 -2.81 -1.87
CA CYS A 36 -4.70 -2.24 -1.11
C CYS A 36 -5.60 -3.36 -0.56
N HIS A 37 -5.73 -3.44 0.76
CA HIS A 37 -6.59 -4.41 1.43
C HIS A 37 -8.09 -4.05 1.32
N GLY A 38 -8.96 -5.00 1.70
CA GLY A 38 -10.40 -4.83 1.69
C GLY A 38 -10.99 -4.30 3.00
N TYR A 39 -12.33 -4.27 3.05
CA TYR A 39 -13.10 -3.92 4.24
C TYR A 39 -12.77 -4.86 5.40
N LYS A 40 -12.65 -4.31 6.61
CA LYS A 40 -12.14 -5.03 7.79
C LYS A 40 -10.78 -5.69 7.62
N GLY A 41 -10.05 -5.31 6.57
CA GLY A 41 -8.72 -5.81 6.30
C GLY A 41 -7.62 -4.96 6.91
N PHE A 42 -6.42 -5.47 6.84
CA PHE A 42 -5.17 -4.80 7.19
C PHE A 42 -4.03 -5.42 6.38
N LYS A 43 -2.91 -4.73 6.33
CA LYS A 43 -1.75 -5.14 5.51
C LYS A 43 -1.20 -6.54 5.81
N ASP A 44 -1.40 -7.06 7.01
CA ASP A 44 -0.90 -8.36 7.46
C ASP A 44 -1.98 -9.46 7.49
N TRP A 45 -3.19 -9.16 7.00
CA TRP A 45 -4.27 -10.13 6.95
C TRP A 45 -3.94 -11.28 5.97
N GLY A 46 -4.21 -12.52 6.40
CA GLY A 46 -4.08 -13.70 5.55
C GLY A 46 -2.67 -13.88 4.97
N ALA A 47 -2.58 -14.10 3.66
CA ALA A 47 -1.35 -14.45 2.95
C ALA A 47 -0.59 -13.25 2.36
N TRP A 48 -0.96 -12.00 2.65
CA TRP A 48 -0.39 -10.84 1.96
C TRP A 48 1.12 -10.70 2.13
N SER A 49 1.67 -11.13 3.26
CA SER A 49 3.13 -11.15 3.45
C SER A 49 3.83 -12.21 2.59
N LEU A 50 3.20 -13.36 2.36
CA LEU A 50 3.72 -14.39 1.45
C LEU A 50 3.69 -13.89 -0.01
N VAL A 51 2.57 -13.27 -0.41
CA VAL A 51 2.44 -12.65 -1.73
C VAL A 51 3.52 -11.60 -1.95
N ALA A 52 3.74 -10.69 -0.99
CA ALA A 52 4.77 -9.66 -1.07
C ALA A 52 6.18 -10.28 -1.26
N LYS A 53 6.48 -11.36 -0.55
CA LYS A 53 7.75 -12.10 -0.69
C LYS A 53 7.91 -12.71 -2.08
N GLU A 54 6.87 -13.32 -2.63
CA GLU A 54 6.93 -13.92 -3.97
C GLU A 54 7.14 -12.86 -5.07
N PHE A 55 6.45 -11.71 -4.99
CA PHE A 55 6.70 -10.59 -5.90
C PHE A 55 8.14 -10.08 -5.77
N SER A 56 8.65 -9.92 -4.55
CA SER A 56 10.03 -9.45 -4.35
C SER A 56 11.09 -10.43 -4.87
N LYS A 57 10.84 -11.74 -4.78
CA LYS A 57 11.70 -12.77 -5.40
C LYS A 57 11.75 -12.63 -6.94
N LYS A 58 10.68 -12.14 -7.55
CA LYS A 58 10.57 -11.86 -9.00
C LYS A 58 11.04 -10.44 -9.36
N ASN A 59 11.80 -9.79 -8.48
CA ASN A 59 12.41 -8.48 -8.68
C ASN A 59 11.40 -7.32 -8.79
N PHE A 60 10.26 -7.40 -8.11
CA PHE A 60 9.35 -6.27 -7.88
C PHE A 60 9.67 -5.59 -6.54
N PHE A 61 9.36 -4.29 -6.46
CA PHE A 61 9.27 -3.57 -5.21
C PHE A 61 7.80 -3.63 -4.76
N PHE A 62 7.52 -4.40 -3.73
CA PHE A 62 6.16 -4.60 -3.24
C PHE A 62 5.94 -3.80 -1.96
N ILE A 63 4.88 -3.01 -1.93
CA ILE A 63 4.45 -2.29 -0.73
C ILE A 63 3.01 -2.65 -0.41
N LYS A 64 2.72 -2.85 0.87
CA LYS A 64 1.37 -3.01 1.42
C LYS A 64 1.23 -2.11 2.64
N PHE A 65 0.06 -1.54 2.85
CA PHE A 65 -0.17 -0.57 3.91
C PHE A 65 -1.57 -0.71 4.50
N ASN A 66 -1.76 -0.20 5.72
CA ASN A 66 -3.08 -0.01 6.30
C ASN A 66 -3.65 1.33 5.86
N PHE A 67 -4.88 1.33 5.35
CA PHE A 67 -5.63 2.57 5.20
C PHE A 67 -5.77 3.27 6.54
N SER A 68 -5.70 4.60 6.56
CA SER A 68 -5.66 5.40 7.80
C SER A 68 -6.88 5.21 8.71
N HIS A 69 -8.01 4.85 8.11
CA HIS A 69 -9.28 4.66 8.80
C HIS A 69 -9.72 3.18 8.83
N ASN A 70 -8.77 2.24 8.72
CA ASN A 70 -9.10 0.81 8.81
C ASN A 70 -9.42 0.33 10.25
N GLY A 71 -9.22 1.19 11.25
CA GLY A 71 -9.41 0.88 12.66
C GLY A 71 -8.13 0.49 13.40
N GLY A 72 -7.06 0.19 12.69
CA GLY A 72 -5.73 -0.07 13.28
C GLY A 72 -5.02 1.21 13.73
N THR A 73 -4.03 1.04 14.59
CA THR A 73 -3.14 2.11 15.06
C THR A 73 -1.67 1.76 14.78
N ILE A 74 -0.76 2.71 14.99
CA ILE A 74 0.68 2.46 14.85
C ILE A 74 1.14 1.36 15.83
N SER A 75 0.64 1.38 17.05
CA SER A 75 1.01 0.40 18.09
C SER A 75 0.28 -0.93 17.95
N ASN A 76 -0.87 -0.95 17.31
CA ASN A 76 -1.67 -2.15 17.07
C ASN A 76 -2.24 -2.15 15.64
N PRO A 77 -1.42 -2.49 14.62
CA PRO A 77 -1.81 -2.38 13.21
C PRO A 77 -2.65 -3.57 12.70
N ILE A 78 -2.90 -4.59 13.53
CA ILE A 78 -3.58 -5.84 13.14
C ILE A 78 -4.93 -6.04 13.86
N ASP A 79 -5.43 -5.00 14.51
CA ASP A 79 -6.69 -5.02 15.27
C ASP A 79 -7.46 -3.71 15.01
N PHE A 80 -8.57 -3.48 15.71
CA PHE A 80 -9.48 -2.35 15.54
C PHE A 80 -9.59 -1.47 16.81
N PRO A 81 -8.49 -1.00 17.42
CA PRO A 81 -8.58 -0.18 18.62
C PRO A 81 -9.15 1.23 18.35
N ASP A 82 -9.15 1.71 17.10
CA ASP A 82 -9.68 3.00 16.69
C ASP A 82 -11.02 2.82 15.94
N LEU A 83 -12.06 2.50 16.69
CA LEU A 83 -13.42 2.29 16.14
C LEU A 83 -14.03 3.58 15.59
N GLU A 84 -13.65 4.74 16.11
CA GLU A 84 -14.11 6.03 15.59
C GLU A 84 -13.59 6.26 14.17
N ALA A 85 -12.29 6.07 13.93
CA ALA A 85 -11.74 6.15 12.59
C ALA A 85 -12.39 5.12 11.65
N PHE A 86 -12.57 3.89 12.13
CA PHE A 86 -13.22 2.84 11.34
C PHE A 86 -14.66 3.22 10.94
N GLY A 87 -15.43 3.80 11.85
CA GLY A 87 -16.81 4.26 11.59
C GLY A 87 -16.87 5.43 10.61
N ASN A 88 -15.82 6.24 10.53
CA ASN A 88 -15.73 7.40 9.64
C ASN A 88 -15.01 7.09 8.32
N ASN A 89 -14.65 5.83 8.05
CA ASN A 89 -13.96 5.45 6.82
C ASN A 89 -14.86 5.59 5.59
N ASN A 90 -14.29 6.02 4.49
CA ASN A 90 -14.94 6.12 3.20
C ASN A 90 -13.92 6.02 2.04
N PHE A 91 -14.40 5.92 0.80
CA PHE A 91 -13.54 5.82 -0.38
C PHE A 91 -12.62 7.04 -0.56
N SER A 92 -13.07 8.24 -0.20
CA SER A 92 -12.25 9.45 -0.33
C SER A 92 -11.03 9.40 0.58
N HIS A 93 -11.17 8.91 1.81
CA HIS A 93 -10.03 8.70 2.71
C HIS A 93 -9.06 7.66 2.16
N GLU A 94 -9.58 6.54 1.66
CA GLU A 94 -8.76 5.46 1.12
C GLU A 94 -8.00 5.87 -0.16
N LEU A 95 -8.63 6.64 -1.04
CA LEU A 95 -7.99 7.19 -2.25
C LEU A 95 -6.92 8.25 -1.91
N ASP A 96 -7.18 9.10 -0.91
CA ASP A 96 -6.17 10.04 -0.40
C ASP A 96 -4.97 9.30 0.20
N ASP A 97 -5.20 8.25 0.97
CA ASP A 97 -4.13 7.42 1.54
C ASP A 97 -3.27 6.77 0.46
N LEU A 98 -3.90 6.25 -0.60
CA LEU A 98 -3.19 5.67 -1.73
C LEU A 98 -2.34 6.73 -2.46
N GLU A 99 -2.87 7.95 -2.65
CA GLU A 99 -2.10 9.08 -3.19
C GLU A 99 -0.90 9.40 -2.30
N ARG A 100 -1.08 9.46 -1.01
CA ARG A 100 0.00 9.74 -0.03
C ARG A 100 1.13 8.71 -0.11
N ILE A 101 0.80 7.43 -0.25
CA ILE A 101 1.80 6.36 -0.47
C ILE A 101 2.56 6.59 -1.76
N LEU A 102 1.87 6.89 -2.87
CA LEU A 102 2.52 7.11 -4.18
C LEU A 102 3.44 8.33 -4.16
N VAL A 103 2.99 9.45 -3.59
CA VAL A 103 3.80 10.67 -3.44
C VAL A 103 5.01 10.42 -2.55
N TYR A 104 4.82 9.75 -1.41
CA TYR A 104 5.91 9.40 -0.51
C TYR A 104 6.98 8.56 -1.19
N LEU A 105 6.58 7.51 -1.90
CA LEU A 105 7.54 6.63 -2.58
C LEU A 105 8.33 7.35 -3.66
N LYS A 106 7.72 8.32 -4.35
CA LYS A 106 8.39 9.13 -5.36
C LYS A 106 9.45 10.05 -4.77
N THR A 107 9.22 10.57 -3.57
CA THR A 107 10.07 11.59 -2.92
C THR A 107 11.03 11.01 -1.87
N CYS A 108 10.86 9.74 -1.50
CA CYS A 108 11.65 9.10 -0.46
C CYS A 108 13.04 8.71 -0.97
N GLU A 109 14.07 9.44 -0.54
CA GLU A 109 15.47 9.18 -0.89
C GLU A 109 15.89 7.75 -0.60
N LYS A 110 15.36 7.13 0.46
CA LYS A 110 15.65 5.75 0.87
C LYS A 110 15.40 4.74 -0.25
N PHE A 111 14.41 4.99 -1.12
CA PHE A 111 13.98 4.07 -2.17
C PHE A 111 14.40 4.50 -3.58
N TYR A 112 14.99 5.67 -3.72
CA TYR A 112 15.28 6.29 -5.02
C TYR A 112 16.08 5.38 -5.98
N HIS A 113 17.04 4.63 -5.44
CA HIS A 113 17.88 3.73 -6.24
C HIS A 113 17.28 2.34 -6.46
N ASP A 114 16.25 1.98 -5.71
CA ASP A 114 15.64 0.65 -5.75
C ASP A 114 14.34 0.61 -6.55
N LEU A 115 13.67 1.76 -6.77
CA LEU A 115 12.32 1.85 -7.27
C LEU A 115 12.25 2.44 -8.68
N ASP A 116 11.58 1.70 -9.60
CA ASP A 116 11.19 2.20 -10.92
C ASP A 116 9.77 2.80 -10.83
N PHE A 117 9.72 4.13 -10.73
CA PHE A 117 8.46 4.85 -10.57
C PHE A 117 7.71 5.08 -11.89
N ASP A 118 8.31 4.74 -13.03
CA ASP A 118 7.64 4.76 -14.34
C ASP A 118 6.87 3.47 -14.64
N ASN A 119 6.94 2.49 -13.73
CA ASN A 119 6.34 1.17 -13.89
C ASN A 119 5.56 0.78 -12.63
N ILE A 120 4.33 1.32 -12.48
CA ILE A 120 3.48 1.16 -11.30
C ILE A 120 2.33 0.22 -11.59
N SER A 121 2.18 -0.80 -10.75
CA SER A 121 1.02 -1.69 -10.72
C SER A 121 0.29 -1.56 -9.39
N LEU A 122 -1.03 -1.53 -9.42
CA LEU A 122 -1.87 -1.57 -8.23
C LEU A 122 -2.54 -2.95 -8.13
N ILE A 123 -2.57 -3.51 -6.94
CA ILE A 123 -3.34 -4.72 -6.62
C ILE A 123 -4.32 -4.39 -5.52
N GLY A 124 -5.60 -4.68 -5.73
CA GLY A 124 -6.64 -4.44 -4.73
C GLY A 124 -7.45 -5.70 -4.43
N HIS A 125 -7.65 -6.00 -3.16
CA HIS A 125 -8.52 -7.08 -2.71
C HIS A 125 -9.86 -6.52 -2.24
N SER A 126 -10.99 -7.12 -2.71
CA SER A 126 -12.34 -6.75 -2.30
C SER A 126 -12.59 -5.24 -2.49
N ARG A 127 -12.96 -4.49 -1.44
CA ARG A 127 -13.10 -3.02 -1.46
C ARG A 127 -11.84 -2.31 -1.98
N GLY A 128 -10.64 -2.83 -1.67
CA GLY A 128 -9.39 -2.33 -2.25
C GLY A 128 -9.35 -2.44 -3.77
N GLY A 129 -10.06 -3.42 -4.35
CA GLY A 129 -10.24 -3.56 -5.80
C GLY A 129 -10.94 -2.35 -6.41
N GLY A 130 -12.03 -1.86 -5.79
CA GLY A 130 -12.69 -0.61 -6.20
C GLY A 130 -11.75 0.60 -6.13
N ASN A 131 -11.00 0.75 -5.04
CA ASN A 131 -10.03 1.83 -4.88
C ASN A 131 -8.97 1.86 -5.99
N VAL A 132 -8.36 0.70 -6.32
CA VAL A 132 -7.31 0.67 -7.35
C VAL A 132 -7.85 0.91 -8.75
N LEU A 133 -9.10 0.50 -9.05
CA LEU A 133 -9.76 0.81 -10.32
C LEU A 133 -10.04 2.31 -10.48
N ILE A 134 -10.59 2.96 -9.45
CA ILE A 134 -10.84 4.40 -9.45
C ILE A 134 -9.52 5.15 -9.60
N LYS A 135 -8.51 4.78 -8.80
CA LYS A 135 -7.19 5.42 -8.87
C LYS A 135 -6.55 5.31 -10.25
N ALA A 136 -6.60 4.14 -10.87
CA ALA A 136 -6.03 3.94 -12.19
C ALA A 136 -6.76 4.72 -13.30
N PHE A 137 -8.06 4.93 -13.16
CA PHE A 137 -8.83 5.75 -14.08
C PHE A 137 -8.42 7.23 -14.00
N GLU A 138 -8.15 7.74 -12.79
CA GLU A 138 -7.84 9.15 -12.54
C GLU A 138 -6.35 9.48 -12.68
N ASP A 139 -5.46 8.50 -12.57
CA ASP A 139 -4.02 8.71 -12.40
C ASP A 139 -3.19 8.02 -13.49
N LYS A 140 -2.68 8.80 -14.42
CA LYS A 140 -1.88 8.32 -15.55
C LYS A 140 -0.53 7.70 -15.18
N ARG A 141 -0.08 7.82 -13.92
CA ARG A 141 1.12 7.13 -13.43
C ARG A 141 0.93 5.61 -13.34
N ILE A 142 -0.33 5.16 -13.25
CA ILE A 142 -0.66 3.74 -13.06
C ILE A 142 -0.67 3.02 -14.40
N ASN A 143 0.17 2.01 -14.53
CA ASN A 143 0.32 1.24 -15.77
C ASN A 143 -0.57 -0.02 -15.79
N ARG A 144 -0.81 -0.63 -14.61
CA ARG A 144 -1.55 -1.91 -14.49
C ARG A 144 -2.38 -1.94 -13.23
N VAL A 145 -3.52 -2.61 -13.32
CA VAL A 145 -4.40 -2.88 -12.18
C VAL A 145 -4.75 -4.36 -12.15
N ILE A 146 -4.72 -4.94 -10.98
CA ILE A 146 -5.16 -6.30 -10.70
C ILE A 146 -6.15 -6.23 -9.54
N THR A 147 -7.32 -6.86 -9.71
CA THR A 147 -8.30 -6.99 -8.63
C THR A 147 -8.46 -8.46 -8.24
N TRP A 148 -8.44 -8.72 -6.95
CA TRP A 148 -8.76 -10.02 -6.37
C TRP A 148 -10.08 -9.90 -5.63
N ALA A 149 -11.14 -10.56 -6.17
CA ALA A 149 -12.50 -10.42 -5.65
C ALA A 149 -12.89 -8.95 -5.43
N GLY A 150 -12.60 -8.10 -6.42
CA GLY A 150 -12.84 -6.65 -6.33
C GLY A 150 -14.32 -6.31 -6.33
N VAL A 151 -14.71 -5.31 -5.56
CA VAL A 151 -16.05 -4.70 -5.47
C VAL A 151 -15.94 -3.19 -5.56
#